data_2537065ab22a04c1d9721b6db6e1381b
#
_entry.id   2537065ab22a04c1d9721b6db6e1381b
#
_cell.length_a   1.000
_cell.length_b   1.000
_cell.length_c   1.000
_cell.angle_alpha   90.00
_cell.angle_beta   90.00
_cell.angle_gamma   90.00
#
_symmetry.space_group_name_H-M   'P 1'
#
loop_
_entity.id
_entity.type
_entity.pdbx_description
1 polymer ?
#
loop_
_entity_poly.entity_id
_entity_poly.type
_entity_poly.pdbx_seq_one_letter_code
_entity_poly.pdbx_strand_id
1 'polypeptide(L)'
;MVLSDRTIKEELAKGRIVISPLNPDDIQPASVDLHLDSSILVFATSRRPYIDVKEGLEDLTQMVTIQEDSPFILHPGEFVLGSTLENIELPEDLVARLEGKSSLGRIGLVIHSTAGFVDPGWKGHLTLELSNLARLPITLYRGMKIGQISYLRLSTPADRLYGSESLGSKYQGQTVPTASRFHQDFGEPGPPQAS
;
A
#
# COMPACT_ATOMS: atom_id res chain seq x y z
N MET A 1 9.20 3.35 19.99
CA MET A 1 8.43 4.52 20.51
C MET A 1 7.67 5.11 19.32
N VAL A 2 6.37 5.31 19.45
CA VAL A 2 5.53 5.94 18.42
C VAL A 2 5.80 7.46 18.41
N LEU A 3 5.87 8.07 17.22
CA LEU A 3 6.07 9.51 17.09
C LEU A 3 4.75 10.25 17.32
N SER A 4 4.80 11.35 18.08
CA SER A 4 3.70 12.30 18.21
C SER A 4 3.65 13.24 16.98
N ASP A 5 2.54 13.95 16.82
CA ASP A 5 2.37 14.99 15.79
C ASP A 5 3.49 16.04 15.77
N ARG A 6 3.98 16.46 16.97
CA ARG A 6 5.11 17.35 17.09
C ARG A 6 6.37 16.77 16.43
N THR A 7 6.71 15.52 16.80
CA THR A 7 7.89 14.86 16.26
C THR A 7 7.75 14.56 14.77
N ILE A 8 6.55 14.18 14.32
CA ILE A 8 6.26 13.99 12.89
C ILE A 8 6.52 15.30 12.12
N LYS A 9 6.02 16.44 12.60
CA LYS A 9 6.27 17.76 11.99
C LYS A 9 7.75 18.12 11.96
N GLU A 10 8.50 17.81 13.03
CA GLU A 10 9.95 18.03 13.08
C GLU A 10 10.72 17.16 12.06
N GLU A 11 10.34 15.88 11.92
CA GLU A 11 10.99 14.97 10.96
C GLU A 11 10.63 15.33 9.51
N LEU A 12 9.41 15.77 9.24
CA LEU A 12 8.99 16.33 7.95
C LEU A 12 9.77 17.60 7.60
N ALA A 13 9.91 18.54 8.55
CA ALA A 13 10.63 19.79 8.34
C ALA A 13 12.13 19.57 8.05
N LYS A 14 12.71 18.49 8.59
CA LYS A 14 14.10 18.07 8.32
C LYS A 14 14.24 17.27 7.01
N GLY A 15 13.14 16.95 6.32
CA GLY A 15 13.14 16.09 5.14
C GLY A 15 13.51 14.64 5.43
N ARG A 16 13.40 14.18 6.68
CA ARG A 16 13.70 12.78 7.06
C ARG A 16 12.52 11.87 6.78
N ILE A 17 11.29 12.33 7.02
CA ILE A 17 10.07 11.76 6.49
C ILE A 17 9.65 12.63 5.31
N VAL A 18 9.28 12.01 4.19
CA VAL A 18 8.67 12.69 3.06
C VAL A 18 7.26 12.15 2.87
N ILE A 19 6.29 13.03 2.73
CA ILE A 19 4.92 12.73 2.32
C ILE A 19 4.54 13.78 1.28
N SER A 20 4.20 13.37 0.07
CA SER A 20 3.88 14.30 -1.01
C SER A 20 2.77 13.76 -1.91
N PRO A 21 1.66 14.52 -2.08
CA PRO A 21 1.37 15.80 -1.43
C PRO A 21 1.06 15.64 0.07
N LEU A 22 1.18 16.70 0.85
CA LEU A 22 0.82 16.72 2.27
C LEU A 22 -0.01 17.96 2.58
N ASN A 23 -1.19 17.76 3.12
CA ASN A 23 -1.96 18.82 3.77
C ASN A 23 -1.62 18.81 5.28
N PRO A 24 -1.21 19.94 5.88
CA PRO A 24 -0.93 20.01 7.32
C PRO A 24 -2.08 19.53 8.22
N ASP A 25 -3.34 19.67 7.78
CA ASP A 25 -4.53 19.24 8.51
C ASP A 25 -4.70 17.70 8.55
N ASP A 26 -3.90 16.95 7.76
CA ASP A 26 -3.90 15.49 7.78
C ASP A 26 -3.03 14.93 8.91
N ILE A 27 -2.21 15.78 9.56
CA ILE A 27 -1.38 15.35 10.69
C ILE A 27 -2.24 15.20 11.93
N GLN A 28 -2.40 13.96 12.40
CA GLN A 28 -3.15 13.55 13.57
C GLN A 28 -2.22 13.41 14.78
N PRO A 29 -2.70 13.25 16.03
CA PRO A 29 -1.86 13.19 17.23
C PRO A 29 -0.68 12.19 17.20
N ALA A 30 -0.78 11.10 16.45
CA ALA A 30 0.27 10.06 16.34
C ALA A 30 0.32 9.40 14.95
N SER A 31 -0.25 10.01 13.93
CA SER A 31 -0.31 9.49 12.56
C SER A 31 -0.52 10.61 11.55
N VAL A 32 -0.48 10.27 10.28
CA VAL A 32 -0.87 11.15 9.16
C VAL A 32 -1.94 10.43 8.36
N ASP A 33 -3.03 11.11 8.03
CA ASP A 33 -4.08 10.59 7.15
C ASP A 33 -3.54 10.45 5.73
N LEU A 34 -3.95 9.38 5.06
CA LEU A 34 -3.59 9.08 3.67
C LEU A 34 -4.86 8.99 2.82
N HIS A 35 -4.72 9.36 1.54
CA HIS A 35 -5.82 9.44 0.61
C HIS A 35 -5.71 8.37 -0.48
N LEU A 36 -6.88 7.95 -0.99
CA LEU A 36 -6.96 6.99 -2.09
C LEU A 36 -6.63 7.68 -3.41
N ASP A 37 -5.71 7.10 -4.18
CA ASP A 37 -5.47 7.52 -5.56
C ASP A 37 -6.56 7.02 -6.52
N SER A 38 -6.49 7.43 -7.77
CA SER A 38 -7.45 7.06 -8.81
C SER A 38 -7.27 5.65 -9.35
N SER A 39 -6.10 5.04 -9.18
CA SER A 39 -5.77 3.75 -9.77
C SER A 39 -6.22 2.59 -8.90
N ILE A 40 -7.03 1.69 -9.47
CA ILE A 40 -7.48 0.44 -8.85
C ILE A 40 -7.11 -0.73 -9.74
N LEU A 41 -6.46 -1.74 -9.18
CA LEU A 41 -6.14 -2.99 -9.87
C LEU A 41 -7.17 -4.05 -9.48
N VAL A 42 -8.01 -4.45 -10.42
CA VAL A 42 -9.06 -5.46 -10.23
C VAL A 42 -8.60 -6.83 -10.71
N PHE A 43 -9.12 -7.90 -10.12
CA PHE A 43 -8.80 -9.27 -10.51
C PHE A 43 -9.84 -9.82 -11.49
N ALA A 44 -9.39 -10.28 -12.66
CA ALA A 44 -10.21 -10.94 -13.68
C ALA A 44 -10.28 -12.45 -13.40
N THR A 45 -11.26 -12.87 -12.61
CA THR A 45 -11.39 -14.25 -12.08
C THR A 45 -11.75 -15.30 -13.14
N SER A 46 -12.06 -14.90 -14.39
CA SER A 46 -12.49 -15.82 -15.45
C SER A 46 -11.35 -16.46 -16.26
N ARG A 47 -10.11 -16.08 -16.04
CA ARG A 47 -8.98 -16.51 -16.89
C ARG A 47 -8.24 -17.74 -16.39
N ARG A 48 -8.23 -17.97 -15.07
CA ARG A 48 -7.56 -19.11 -14.44
C ARG A 48 -8.45 -19.70 -13.35
N PRO A 49 -8.40 -21.03 -13.11
CA PRO A 49 -9.21 -21.67 -12.04
C PRO A 49 -8.66 -21.42 -10.63
N TYR A 50 -7.40 -21.00 -10.52
CA TYR A 50 -6.72 -20.69 -9.25
C TYR A 50 -5.55 -19.72 -9.49
N ILE A 51 -5.04 -19.14 -8.41
CA ILE A 51 -3.80 -18.35 -8.42
C ILE A 51 -2.65 -19.29 -8.06
N ASP A 52 -1.70 -19.49 -8.99
CA ASP A 52 -0.43 -20.14 -8.68
C ASP A 52 0.57 -19.07 -8.23
N VAL A 53 1.04 -19.19 -6.99
CA VAL A 53 1.98 -18.22 -6.40
C VAL A 53 3.36 -18.23 -7.05
N LYS A 54 3.66 -19.24 -7.86
CA LYS A 54 4.90 -19.34 -8.65
C LYS A 54 4.82 -18.63 -10.00
N GLU A 55 3.64 -18.14 -10.37
CA GLU A 55 3.41 -17.46 -11.64
C GLU A 55 3.11 -15.97 -11.42
N GLY A 56 3.44 -15.14 -12.42
CA GLY A 56 3.02 -13.74 -12.46
C GLY A 56 1.51 -13.60 -12.58
N LEU A 57 0.98 -12.43 -12.22
CA LEU A 57 -0.44 -12.15 -12.19
C LEU A 57 -0.90 -11.15 -13.27
N GLU A 58 -0.04 -10.88 -14.27
CA GLU A 58 -0.27 -9.84 -15.28
C GLU A 58 -1.54 -10.09 -16.10
N ASP A 59 -1.84 -11.35 -16.39
CA ASP A 59 -3.05 -11.79 -17.12
C ASP A 59 -4.30 -11.84 -16.24
N LEU A 60 -4.16 -11.86 -14.92
CA LEU A 60 -5.27 -11.90 -13.95
C LEU A 60 -5.68 -10.53 -13.44
N THR A 61 -4.94 -9.48 -13.77
CA THR A 61 -5.18 -8.14 -13.24
C THR A 61 -5.50 -7.14 -14.36
N GLN A 62 -6.34 -6.17 -14.05
CA GLN A 62 -6.69 -5.08 -14.95
C GLN A 62 -6.72 -3.77 -14.17
N MET A 63 -6.06 -2.74 -14.70
CA MET A 63 -6.10 -1.40 -14.13
C MET A 63 -7.41 -0.70 -14.51
N VAL A 64 -8.09 -0.15 -13.51
CA VAL A 64 -9.29 0.69 -13.64
C VAL A 64 -9.00 2.04 -13.00
N THR A 65 -9.49 3.12 -13.59
CA THR A 65 -9.31 4.47 -13.05
C THR A 65 -10.62 5.00 -12.48
N ILE A 66 -10.58 5.45 -11.22
CA ILE A 66 -11.69 6.18 -10.59
C ILE A 66 -11.83 7.53 -11.30
N GLN A 67 -12.99 7.79 -11.88
CA GLN A 67 -13.29 9.06 -12.55
C GLN A 67 -13.61 10.14 -11.50
N GLU A 68 -13.42 11.40 -11.86
CA GLU A 68 -13.61 12.53 -10.94
C GLU A 68 -15.05 12.60 -10.39
N ASP A 69 -16.04 12.33 -11.26
CA ASP A 69 -17.46 12.42 -10.93
C ASP A 69 -18.15 11.06 -10.68
N SER A 70 -17.39 9.95 -10.63
CA SER A 70 -17.96 8.62 -10.49
C SER A 70 -17.13 7.75 -9.55
N PRO A 71 -17.71 7.22 -8.45
CA PRO A 71 -16.99 6.36 -7.54
C PRO A 71 -16.68 4.99 -8.16
N PHE A 72 -15.63 4.36 -7.67
CA PHE A 72 -15.47 2.92 -7.80
C PHE A 72 -16.42 2.22 -6.81
N ILE A 73 -17.14 1.21 -7.26
CA ILE A 73 -18.07 0.44 -6.43
C ILE A 73 -17.41 -0.87 -6.05
N LEU A 74 -17.04 -1.02 -4.78
CA LEU A 74 -16.47 -2.26 -4.24
C LEU A 74 -17.59 -3.14 -3.73
N HIS A 75 -17.88 -4.24 -4.44
CA HIS A 75 -18.97 -5.14 -4.07
C HIS A 75 -18.63 -6.03 -2.87
N PRO A 76 -19.64 -6.60 -2.16
CA PRO A 76 -19.41 -7.54 -1.07
C PRO A 76 -18.54 -8.73 -1.49
N GLY A 77 -17.48 -8.99 -0.70
CA GLY A 77 -16.54 -10.07 -0.97
C GLY A 77 -15.51 -9.80 -2.07
N GLU A 78 -15.55 -8.63 -2.71
CA GLU A 78 -14.49 -8.24 -3.65
C GLU A 78 -13.20 -7.89 -2.92
N PHE A 79 -12.08 -8.19 -3.61
CA PHE A 79 -10.73 -7.81 -3.25
C PHE A 79 -10.09 -7.11 -4.44
N VAL A 80 -9.56 -5.91 -4.22
CA VAL A 80 -8.85 -5.11 -5.23
C VAL A 80 -7.63 -4.45 -4.63
N LEU A 81 -6.69 -4.03 -5.45
CA LEU A 81 -5.55 -3.25 -5.00
C LEU A 81 -5.75 -1.79 -5.39
N GLY A 82 -5.62 -0.90 -4.42
CA GLY A 82 -5.51 0.54 -4.62
C GLY A 82 -4.11 1.04 -4.29
N SER A 83 -3.90 2.35 -4.39
CA SER A 83 -2.68 3.00 -3.90
C SER A 83 -3.00 4.27 -3.13
N THR A 84 -2.05 4.67 -2.29
CA THR A 84 -2.09 6.00 -1.67
C THR A 84 -1.86 7.07 -2.74
N LEU A 85 -2.51 8.22 -2.58
CA LEU A 85 -2.24 9.41 -3.37
C LEU A 85 -0.84 9.95 -3.05
N GLU A 86 -0.39 9.75 -1.82
CA GLU A 86 0.88 10.25 -1.33
C GLU A 86 2.03 9.31 -1.68
N ASN A 87 3.11 9.90 -2.18
CA ASN A 87 4.43 9.29 -2.16
C ASN A 87 5.01 9.42 -0.74
N ILE A 88 5.59 8.34 -0.22
CA ILE A 88 6.12 8.26 1.15
C ILE A 88 7.57 7.81 1.09
N GLU A 89 8.46 8.54 1.85
CA GLU A 89 9.86 8.13 2.01
C GLU A 89 10.21 8.07 3.49
N LEU A 90 10.96 7.04 3.86
CA LEU A 90 11.40 6.78 5.23
C LEU A 90 12.93 6.77 5.35
N PRO A 91 13.49 7.32 6.45
CA PRO A 91 14.90 7.21 6.78
C PRO A 91 15.25 5.81 7.32
N GLU A 92 16.53 5.60 7.62
CA GLU A 92 17.07 4.32 8.10
C GLU A 92 16.68 3.93 9.52
N ASP A 93 16.21 4.87 10.34
CA ASP A 93 15.91 4.64 11.77
C ASP A 93 14.41 4.73 12.12
N LEU A 94 13.55 4.86 11.10
CA LEU A 94 12.11 4.85 11.26
C LEU A 94 11.48 3.71 10.46
N VAL A 95 10.54 3.02 11.09
CA VAL A 95 9.59 2.13 10.44
C VAL A 95 8.21 2.79 10.52
N ALA A 96 7.37 2.60 9.51
CA ALA A 96 6.00 3.06 9.59
C ALA A 96 5.00 1.89 9.60
N ARG A 97 3.78 2.19 10.03
CA ARG A 97 2.65 1.26 9.99
C ARG A 97 1.47 1.91 9.29
N LEU A 98 0.99 1.23 8.27
CA LEU A 98 -0.27 1.54 7.60
C LEU A 98 -1.41 0.96 8.44
N GLU A 99 -2.41 1.79 8.74
CA GLU A 99 -3.60 1.41 9.50
C GLU A 99 -4.86 1.94 8.81
N GLY A 100 -5.97 1.22 8.95
CA GLY A 100 -7.27 1.67 8.46
C GLY A 100 -7.85 2.81 9.29
N LYS A 101 -8.83 3.50 8.72
CA LYS A 101 -9.64 4.47 9.48
C LYS A 101 -10.80 3.74 10.16
N SER A 102 -10.97 3.97 11.46
CA SER A 102 -11.99 3.28 12.26
C SER A 102 -13.42 3.49 11.72
N SER A 103 -13.70 4.66 11.13
CA SER A 103 -15.00 4.94 10.51
C SER A 103 -15.29 4.08 9.28
N LEU A 104 -14.26 3.77 8.49
CA LEU A 104 -14.37 2.87 7.34
C LEU A 104 -14.41 1.39 7.76
N GLY A 105 -13.60 1.02 8.75
CA GLY A 105 -13.66 -0.32 9.33
C GLY A 105 -15.03 -0.67 9.92
N ARG A 106 -15.74 0.31 10.48
CA ARG A 106 -17.11 0.12 11.03
C ARG A 106 -18.17 -0.17 9.97
N ILE A 107 -17.92 0.16 8.71
CA ILE A 107 -18.80 -0.20 7.59
C ILE A 107 -18.27 -1.40 6.81
N GLY A 108 -17.22 -2.08 7.30
CA GLY A 108 -16.70 -3.32 6.72
C GLY A 108 -15.62 -3.12 5.65
N LEU A 109 -15.07 -1.92 5.47
CA LEU A 109 -13.95 -1.70 4.57
C LEU A 109 -12.63 -2.05 5.27
N VAL A 110 -11.89 -2.99 4.71
CA VAL A 110 -10.49 -3.32 5.05
C VAL A 110 -9.59 -2.67 4.01
N ILE A 111 -8.46 -2.11 4.43
CA ILE A 111 -7.51 -1.44 3.53
C ILE A 111 -6.14 -2.12 3.43
N HIS A 112 -5.85 -3.03 4.34
CA HIS A 112 -4.73 -3.97 4.28
C HIS A 112 -5.09 -5.22 5.08
N SER A 113 -4.63 -6.38 4.62
CA SER A 113 -4.97 -7.65 5.27
C SER A 113 -3.90 -8.08 6.28
N THR A 114 -2.63 -8.02 5.90
CA THR A 114 -1.54 -8.62 6.71
C THR A 114 -0.27 -7.77 6.78
N ALA A 115 0.08 -7.02 5.75
CA ALA A 115 1.38 -6.35 5.62
C ALA A 115 1.27 -4.85 5.92
N GLY A 116 1.14 -4.51 7.21
CA GLY A 116 1.04 -3.12 7.66
C GLY A 116 2.38 -2.41 7.89
N PHE A 117 3.52 -3.12 7.88
CA PHE A 117 4.83 -2.50 8.05
C PHE A 117 5.33 -1.89 6.75
N VAL A 118 5.90 -0.68 6.86
CA VAL A 118 6.63 0.02 5.81
C VAL A 118 8.05 0.18 6.29
N ASP A 119 8.97 -0.56 5.68
CA ASP A 119 10.34 -0.70 6.15
C ASP A 119 11.18 0.58 5.99
N PRO A 120 12.24 0.75 6.81
CA PRO A 120 13.23 1.81 6.64
C PRO A 120 13.83 1.82 5.23
N GLY A 121 13.97 3.02 4.66
CA GLY A 121 14.45 3.20 3.29
C GLY A 121 13.37 3.08 2.21
N TRP A 122 12.12 2.81 2.57
CA TRP A 122 11.01 2.82 1.62
C TRP A 122 10.91 4.16 0.90
N LYS A 123 10.60 4.08 -0.42
CA LYS A 123 10.23 5.21 -1.27
C LYS A 123 9.17 4.77 -2.26
N GLY A 124 8.06 5.49 -2.32
CA GLY A 124 6.98 5.20 -3.26
C GLY A 124 5.58 5.38 -2.67
N HIS A 125 4.57 5.09 -3.48
CA HIS A 125 3.19 5.00 -3.04
C HIS A 125 2.96 3.65 -2.33
N LEU A 126 2.06 3.59 -1.36
CA LEU A 126 1.71 2.32 -0.71
C LEU A 126 0.58 1.64 -1.48
N THR A 127 0.71 0.35 -1.75
CA THR A 127 -0.39 -0.46 -2.23
C THR A 127 -1.35 -0.75 -1.08
N LEU A 128 -2.64 -0.57 -1.34
CA LEU A 128 -3.75 -0.84 -0.42
C LEU A 128 -4.46 -2.12 -0.85
N GLU A 129 -4.68 -3.03 0.08
CA GLU A 129 -5.40 -4.30 -0.12
C GLU A 129 -6.87 -4.10 0.27
N LEU A 130 -7.66 -3.52 -0.63
CA LEU A 130 -9.03 -3.11 -0.34
C LEU A 130 -9.99 -4.30 -0.42
N SER A 131 -10.75 -4.54 0.65
CA SER A 131 -11.76 -5.60 0.70
C SER A 131 -13.03 -5.12 1.40
N ASN A 132 -14.19 -5.52 0.85
CA ASN A 132 -15.50 -5.23 1.41
C ASN A 132 -16.05 -6.46 2.14
N LEU A 133 -16.05 -6.42 3.47
CA LEU A 133 -16.62 -7.46 4.34
C LEU A 133 -18.10 -7.21 4.69
N ALA A 134 -18.68 -6.08 4.24
CA ALA A 134 -20.09 -5.77 4.46
C ALA A 134 -20.99 -6.52 3.48
N ARG A 135 -22.30 -6.39 3.67
CA ARG A 135 -23.32 -6.97 2.77
C ARG A 135 -23.80 -6.04 1.67
N LEU A 136 -23.41 -4.77 1.75
CA LEU A 136 -23.76 -3.74 0.76
C LEU A 136 -22.48 -3.27 0.04
N PRO A 137 -22.59 -2.89 -1.23
CA PRO A 137 -21.48 -2.24 -1.94
C PRO A 137 -21.02 -0.97 -1.23
N ILE A 138 -19.72 -0.72 -1.26
CA ILE A 138 -19.07 0.49 -0.70
C ILE A 138 -18.57 1.32 -1.87
N THR A 139 -18.87 2.62 -1.87
CA THR A 139 -18.36 3.57 -2.86
C THR A 139 -17.01 4.12 -2.43
N LEU A 140 -16.04 4.08 -3.32
CA LEU A 140 -14.70 4.60 -3.13
C LEU A 140 -14.47 5.78 -4.09
N TYR A 141 -14.03 6.91 -3.55
CA TYR A 141 -13.76 8.14 -4.31
C TYR A 141 -12.27 8.45 -4.30
N ARG A 142 -11.75 8.96 -5.40
CA ARG A 142 -10.40 9.52 -5.42
C ARG A 142 -10.27 10.65 -4.40
N GLY A 143 -9.15 10.69 -3.68
CA GLY A 143 -8.87 11.74 -2.69
C GLY A 143 -9.61 11.58 -1.35
N MET A 144 -10.43 10.52 -1.17
CA MET A 144 -11.01 10.26 0.14
C MET A 144 -9.94 9.80 1.13
N LYS A 145 -10.06 10.19 2.41
CA LYS A 145 -9.21 9.65 3.48
C LYS A 145 -9.47 8.16 3.64
N ILE A 146 -8.52 7.34 3.22
CA ILE A 146 -8.68 5.89 3.16
C ILE A 146 -7.99 5.17 4.31
N GLY A 147 -6.85 5.70 4.77
CA GLY A 147 -6.05 5.11 5.82
C GLY A 147 -5.29 6.16 6.60
N GLN A 148 -4.37 5.70 7.41
CA GLN A 148 -3.43 6.54 8.15
C GLN A 148 -2.10 5.82 8.31
N ILE A 149 -1.01 6.57 8.44
CA ILE A 149 0.33 6.03 8.66
C ILE A 149 0.89 6.55 9.98
N SER A 150 1.37 5.66 10.83
CA SER A 150 2.07 5.98 12.07
C SER A 150 3.54 5.59 11.95
N TYR A 151 4.39 6.24 12.75
CA TYR A 151 5.85 6.07 12.69
C TYR A 151 6.39 5.60 14.03
N LEU A 152 7.33 4.65 13.97
CA LEU A 152 8.02 4.13 15.14
C LEU A 152 9.53 4.27 14.94
N ARG A 153 10.21 4.74 16.00
CA ARG A 153 11.67 4.78 16.01
C ARG A 153 12.23 3.39 16.28
N LEU A 154 13.17 2.96 15.45
CA LEU A 154 13.95 1.75 15.70
C LEU A 154 14.92 1.94 16.88
N SER A 155 15.34 0.87 17.51
CA SER A 155 16.35 0.89 18.59
C SER A 155 17.72 1.34 18.08
N THR A 156 18.04 1.00 16.83
CA THR A 156 19.22 1.44 16.07
C THR A 156 18.80 1.60 14.61
N PRO A 157 19.51 2.38 13.79
CA PRO A 157 19.30 2.39 12.35
C PRO A 157 19.42 0.98 11.74
N ALA A 158 18.66 0.70 10.68
CA ALA A 158 18.74 -0.57 9.98
C ALA A 158 20.04 -0.67 9.17
N ASP A 159 20.73 -1.80 9.25
CA ASP A 159 21.96 -2.06 8.48
C ASP A 159 21.68 -2.20 6.98
N ARG A 160 20.50 -2.72 6.63
CA ARG A 160 20.06 -2.92 5.24
C ARG A 160 18.71 -2.25 5.03
N LEU A 161 18.65 -1.30 4.13
CA LEU A 161 17.45 -0.54 3.83
C LEU A 161 16.60 -1.28 2.79
N TYR A 162 15.27 -1.09 2.84
CA TYR A 162 14.39 -1.53 1.78
C TYR A 162 14.84 -0.92 0.45
N GLY A 163 14.92 -1.74 -0.59
CA GLY A 163 15.47 -1.34 -1.90
C GLY A 163 16.97 -1.55 -2.07
N SER A 164 17.72 -1.97 -1.02
CA SER A 164 19.13 -2.35 -1.18
C SER A 164 19.26 -3.64 -1.99
N GLU A 165 20.30 -3.76 -2.83
CA GLU A 165 20.53 -4.90 -3.72
C GLU A 165 20.53 -6.25 -3.00
N SER A 166 21.04 -6.29 -1.76
CA SER A 166 21.14 -7.54 -0.98
C SER A 166 19.83 -8.00 -0.34
N LEU A 167 18.75 -7.21 -0.41
CA LEU A 167 17.50 -7.52 0.29
C LEU A 167 16.42 -8.15 -0.59
N GLY A 168 16.54 -8.08 -1.94
CA GLY A 168 15.52 -8.61 -2.86
C GLY A 168 14.17 -7.89 -2.74
N SER A 169 14.17 -6.60 -2.46
CA SER A 169 12.96 -5.78 -2.31
C SER A 169 12.20 -5.69 -3.62
N LYS A 170 10.89 -6.00 -3.60
CA LYS A 170 10.10 -6.18 -4.83
C LYS A 170 9.36 -4.92 -5.29
N TYR A 171 9.12 -3.94 -4.38
CA TYR A 171 8.14 -2.86 -4.62
C TYR A 171 8.73 -1.46 -4.45
N GLN A 172 10.06 -1.32 -4.32
CA GLN A 172 10.71 -0.01 -4.19
C GLN A 172 10.41 0.88 -5.40
N GLY A 173 9.99 2.12 -5.16
CA GLY A 173 9.73 3.10 -6.20
C GLY A 173 8.39 2.91 -6.95
N GLN A 174 7.46 2.08 -6.45
CA GLN A 174 6.16 1.92 -7.11
C GLN A 174 5.36 3.22 -7.09
N THR A 175 4.62 3.47 -8.19
CA THR A 175 3.83 4.69 -8.41
C THR A 175 2.34 4.40 -8.59
N VAL A 176 1.97 3.14 -8.77
CA VAL A 176 0.58 2.65 -8.93
C VAL A 176 0.41 1.36 -8.15
N PRO A 177 -0.84 0.89 -7.91
CA PRO A 177 -1.04 -0.41 -7.26
C PRO A 177 -0.35 -1.50 -8.07
N THR A 178 0.45 -2.31 -7.40
CA THR A 178 1.27 -3.35 -8.03
C THR A 178 0.79 -4.72 -7.59
N ALA A 179 0.54 -5.62 -8.53
CA ALA A 179 0.21 -7.01 -8.26
C ALA A 179 1.35 -7.73 -7.52
N SER A 180 1.02 -8.86 -6.87
CA SER A 180 2.01 -9.65 -6.16
C SER A 180 3.15 -10.09 -7.08
N ARG A 181 4.38 -9.88 -6.61
CA ARG A 181 5.63 -10.37 -7.24
C ARG A 181 6.21 -11.56 -6.46
N PHE A 182 5.38 -12.30 -5.74
CA PHE A 182 5.82 -13.41 -4.90
C PHE A 182 6.52 -14.53 -5.70
N HIS A 183 6.12 -14.71 -6.97
CA HIS A 183 6.77 -15.66 -7.90
C HIS A 183 8.29 -15.46 -8.01
N GLN A 184 8.80 -14.24 -7.79
CA GLN A 184 10.25 -13.96 -7.84
C GLN A 184 11.04 -14.70 -6.75
N ASP A 185 10.41 -15.15 -5.67
CA ASP A 185 11.05 -15.94 -4.61
C ASP A 185 11.34 -17.38 -5.03
N PHE A 186 10.74 -17.85 -6.13
CA PHE A 186 10.97 -19.20 -6.68
C PHE A 186 12.05 -19.24 -7.79
N GLY A 187 12.63 -18.09 -8.16
CA GLY A 187 13.54 -17.95 -9.30
C GLY A 187 12.81 -17.97 -10.65
N GLU A 188 13.48 -17.64 -11.74
CA GLU A 188 12.93 -17.82 -13.08
C GLU A 188 12.67 -19.33 -13.32
N PRO A 189 11.52 -19.72 -13.91
CA PRO A 189 11.33 -21.09 -14.34
C PRO A 189 12.44 -21.44 -15.33
N GLY A 190 13.26 -22.40 -14.97
CA GLY A 190 14.28 -22.93 -15.88
C GLY A 190 13.64 -23.32 -17.22
N PRO A 191 14.39 -23.33 -18.34
CA PRO A 191 13.86 -23.72 -19.63
C PRO A 191 13.19 -25.09 -19.52
N PRO A 192 12.03 -25.31 -20.18
CA PRO A 192 11.33 -26.58 -20.11
C PRO A 192 12.28 -27.71 -20.43
N GLN A 193 12.42 -28.67 -19.51
CA GLN A 193 13.19 -29.90 -19.79
C GLN A 193 12.47 -30.60 -20.92
N ALA A 194 13.15 -30.68 -22.08
CA ALA A 194 12.68 -31.46 -23.21
C ALA A 194 12.56 -32.94 -22.79
N SER A 195 11.32 -33.43 -22.77
CA SER A 195 10.95 -34.83 -22.57
C SER A 195 11.07 -35.60 -23.89
#